data_86398b735ed0a4046f33b4af9335b313
#
_entry.id   86398b735ed0a4046f33b4af9335b313
#
_cell.length_a   1.000
_cell.length_b   1.000
_cell.length_c   1.000
_cell.angle_alpha   90.00
_cell.angle_beta   90.00
_cell.angle_gamma   90.00
#
_symmetry.space_group_name_H-M   'P 1'
#
loop_
_entity.id
_entity.type
_entity.pdbx_description
1 polymer ?
#
loop_
_entity_poly.entity_id
_entity_poly.type
_entity_poly.pdbx_seq_one_letter_code
_entity_poly.pdbx_strand_id
1 'polypeptide(L)'
;MNNNTINETIPSNLSSCANLILFHATINNLVGEIPTKLGTLSKLQILAIHKNSLIGIIPSSFGNLSSLKGLSIAYNNLGGSIPDSFGQLTKHKVFAVASNRLSGTIPLSFFNISSITKIDVGVNQIRGHLPLDIGITLPNLEIFFISNNQFIGSIPISISSASNLHILNFSGNKLTGKVPSLEKLNSVRLFSITENQLGNGGANDLTFLCSLSNATNLRDLEINTNNFGGELPKCIGNISTTLTFFYLNKNKISGNIPSVIGNLINLEDIEMWNNKFSGNIPFILGNL
;
A
#
# COMPACT_ATOMS: atom_id res chain seq x y z
N MET A 1 19.89 0.89 -19.36
CA MET A 1 19.71 2.27 -19.89
C MET A 1 19.18 3.22 -18.82
N ASN A 2 19.42 2.94 -17.55
CA ASN A 2 18.84 3.72 -16.44
C ASN A 2 19.59 5.04 -16.20
N ASN A 3 18.88 6.04 -15.69
CA ASN A 3 19.42 7.33 -15.27
C ASN A 3 20.22 8.03 -16.40
N ASN A 4 19.54 8.28 -17.50
CA ASN A 4 20.06 8.97 -18.68
C ASN A 4 19.06 10.04 -19.15
N THR A 5 19.32 10.64 -20.29
CA THR A 5 18.47 11.64 -20.94
C THR A 5 17.82 11.14 -22.22
N ILE A 6 17.54 9.82 -22.30
CA ILE A 6 16.91 9.23 -23.49
C ILE A 6 15.49 9.79 -23.60
N ASN A 7 15.15 10.39 -24.75
CA ASN A 7 13.97 11.23 -24.90
C ASN A 7 13.01 10.83 -26.03
N GLU A 8 13.20 9.71 -26.67
CA GLU A 8 12.33 9.26 -27.76
C GLU A 8 11.26 8.25 -27.26
N THR A 9 10.44 7.79 -28.18
CA THR A 9 9.46 6.74 -27.92
C THR A 9 10.14 5.38 -27.77
N ILE A 10 9.51 4.46 -27.03
CA ILE A 10 9.93 3.06 -27.02
C ILE A 10 9.65 2.47 -28.41
N PRO A 11 10.68 2.02 -29.15
CA PRO A 11 10.49 1.56 -30.52
C PRO A 11 9.74 0.23 -30.56
N SER A 12 8.69 0.13 -31.37
CA SER A 12 7.85 -1.07 -31.44
C SER A 12 8.59 -2.31 -31.94
N ASN A 13 9.67 -2.13 -32.74
CA ASN A 13 10.53 -3.22 -33.23
C ASN A 13 11.42 -3.84 -32.13
N LEU A 14 11.45 -3.27 -30.91
CA LEU A 14 12.05 -3.92 -29.73
C LEU A 14 11.42 -5.30 -29.49
N SER A 15 10.17 -5.50 -29.91
CA SER A 15 9.48 -6.79 -29.89
C SER A 15 10.19 -7.89 -30.71
N SER A 16 11.06 -7.55 -31.64
CA SER A 16 11.87 -8.52 -32.38
C SER A 16 13.01 -9.14 -31.55
N CYS A 17 13.31 -8.57 -30.39
CA CYS A 17 14.33 -9.10 -29.48
C CYS A 17 13.79 -10.28 -28.67
N ALA A 18 13.43 -11.39 -29.33
CA ALA A 18 12.74 -12.56 -28.70
C ALA A 18 13.49 -13.18 -27.50
N ASN A 19 14.77 -12.91 -27.33
CA ASN A 19 15.58 -13.37 -26.20
C ASN A 19 15.69 -12.34 -25.06
N LEU A 20 14.99 -11.21 -25.14
CA LEU A 20 15.05 -10.16 -24.14
C LEU A 20 14.43 -10.66 -22.82
N ILE A 21 15.22 -10.64 -21.75
CA ILE A 21 14.83 -11.06 -20.40
C ILE A 21 14.55 -9.86 -19.51
N LEU A 22 15.35 -8.81 -19.64
CA LEU A 22 15.29 -7.61 -18.81
C LEU A 22 15.25 -6.37 -19.69
N PHE A 23 14.25 -5.55 -19.52
CA PHE A 23 14.21 -4.22 -20.13
C PHE A 23 14.14 -3.15 -19.04
N HIS A 24 15.25 -2.46 -18.84
CA HIS A 24 15.40 -1.38 -17.89
C HIS A 24 15.74 -0.07 -18.58
N ALA A 25 14.82 0.89 -18.54
CA ALA A 25 15.00 2.24 -19.04
C ALA A 25 14.38 3.27 -18.07
N THR A 26 14.66 3.08 -16.80
CA THR A 26 14.13 3.91 -15.70
C THR A 26 14.87 5.24 -15.60
N ILE A 27 14.18 6.27 -15.11
CA ILE A 27 14.77 7.61 -14.93
C ILE A 27 15.37 8.10 -16.25
N ASN A 28 14.49 8.42 -17.19
CA ASN A 28 14.80 8.96 -18.51
C ASN A 28 13.69 9.95 -18.92
N ASN A 29 13.69 10.41 -20.15
CA ASN A 29 12.68 11.30 -20.71
C ASN A 29 11.86 10.61 -21.82
N LEU A 30 11.66 9.29 -21.71
CA LEU A 30 10.87 8.52 -22.68
C LEU A 30 9.45 9.07 -22.77
N VAL A 31 8.94 9.24 -23.98
CA VAL A 31 7.62 9.79 -24.30
C VAL A 31 6.79 8.81 -25.12
N GLY A 32 5.54 9.18 -25.39
CA GLY A 32 4.63 8.39 -26.21
C GLY A 32 4.06 7.18 -25.46
N GLU A 33 3.43 6.28 -26.19
CA GLU A 33 2.75 5.12 -25.65
C GLU A 33 3.69 3.91 -25.50
N ILE A 34 3.31 3.01 -24.57
CA ILE A 34 3.97 1.71 -24.44
C ILE A 34 3.52 0.84 -25.61
N PRO A 35 4.44 0.35 -26.50
CA PRO A 35 4.05 -0.43 -27.67
C PRO A 35 3.37 -1.76 -27.28
N THR A 36 2.17 -2.02 -27.80
CA THR A 36 1.42 -3.26 -27.57
C THR A 36 2.19 -4.51 -28.01
N LYS A 37 3.04 -4.38 -29.03
CA LYS A 37 3.91 -5.46 -29.53
C LYS A 37 4.90 -5.98 -28.48
N LEU A 38 5.22 -5.23 -27.43
CA LEU A 38 6.07 -5.74 -26.34
C LEU A 38 5.47 -6.97 -25.64
N GLY A 39 4.14 -7.14 -25.70
CA GLY A 39 3.45 -8.32 -25.17
C GLY A 39 3.82 -9.65 -25.88
N THR A 40 4.58 -9.64 -26.97
CA THR A 40 5.09 -10.85 -27.64
C THR A 40 6.42 -11.36 -27.05
N LEU A 41 7.04 -10.61 -26.14
CA LEU A 41 8.33 -10.97 -25.53
C LEU A 41 8.17 -12.02 -24.43
N SER A 42 7.86 -13.25 -24.78
CA SER A 42 7.53 -14.34 -23.85
C SER A 42 8.62 -14.68 -22.83
N LYS A 43 9.89 -14.32 -23.09
CA LYS A 43 11.02 -14.53 -22.16
C LYS A 43 11.25 -13.34 -21.23
N LEU A 44 10.52 -12.23 -21.40
CA LEU A 44 10.69 -11.03 -20.59
C LEU A 44 10.27 -11.29 -19.13
N GLN A 45 11.19 -11.14 -18.22
CA GLN A 45 10.98 -11.32 -16.77
C GLN A 45 10.79 -10.00 -16.03
N ILE A 46 11.47 -8.96 -16.46
CA ILE A 46 11.38 -7.64 -15.82
C ILE A 46 11.23 -6.57 -16.89
N LEU A 47 10.18 -5.76 -16.72
CA LEU A 47 9.96 -4.53 -17.45
C LEU A 47 9.98 -3.36 -16.47
N ALA A 48 11.02 -2.54 -16.50
CA ALA A 48 11.18 -1.37 -15.63
C ALA A 48 11.42 -0.12 -16.47
N ILE A 49 10.41 0.73 -16.55
CA ILE A 49 10.39 2.00 -17.29
C ILE A 49 9.78 3.13 -16.44
N HIS A 50 9.91 3.03 -15.11
CA HIS A 50 9.41 4.05 -14.18
C HIS A 50 10.22 5.36 -14.26
N LYS A 51 9.60 6.45 -13.83
CA LYS A 51 10.15 7.82 -13.91
C LYS A 51 10.53 8.19 -15.36
N ASN A 52 9.49 8.32 -16.17
CA ASN A 52 9.52 8.76 -17.56
C ASN A 52 8.28 9.66 -17.84
N SER A 53 8.03 9.99 -19.09
CA SER A 53 6.88 10.80 -19.53
C SER A 53 5.92 10.00 -20.42
N LEU A 54 5.81 8.68 -20.20
CA LEU A 54 4.98 7.80 -21.00
C LEU A 54 3.50 8.10 -20.78
N ILE A 55 2.71 8.01 -21.86
CA ILE A 55 1.28 8.29 -21.91
C ILE A 55 0.52 7.07 -22.44
N GLY A 56 -0.80 7.19 -22.61
CA GLY A 56 -1.66 6.12 -23.11
C GLY A 56 -2.04 5.15 -22.00
N ILE A 57 -2.19 3.88 -22.33
CA ILE A 57 -2.70 2.83 -21.42
C ILE A 57 -1.67 1.73 -21.19
N ILE A 58 -1.88 0.93 -20.16
CA ILE A 58 -1.15 -0.34 -19.99
C ILE A 58 -1.67 -1.33 -21.04
N PRO A 59 -0.82 -1.86 -21.94
CA PRO A 59 -1.28 -2.77 -22.99
C PRO A 59 -1.86 -4.06 -22.41
N SER A 60 -3.06 -4.45 -22.86
CA SER A 60 -3.67 -5.74 -22.46
C SER A 60 -2.84 -6.95 -22.91
N SER A 61 -2.06 -6.79 -23.99
CA SER A 61 -1.11 -7.82 -24.46
C SER A 61 -0.03 -8.18 -23.44
N PHE A 62 0.16 -7.39 -22.40
CA PHE A 62 1.11 -7.72 -21.32
C PHE A 62 0.68 -8.96 -20.53
N GLY A 63 -0.62 -9.31 -20.52
CA GLY A 63 -1.08 -10.59 -19.98
C GLY A 63 -0.45 -11.82 -20.65
N ASN A 64 0.09 -11.68 -21.87
CA ASN A 64 0.78 -12.76 -22.60
C ASN A 64 2.25 -12.93 -22.18
N LEU A 65 2.80 -12.05 -21.35
CA LEU A 65 4.18 -12.11 -20.87
C LEU A 65 4.33 -13.19 -19.78
N SER A 66 4.18 -14.45 -20.15
CA SER A 66 4.12 -15.60 -19.22
C SER A 66 5.34 -15.78 -18.30
N SER A 67 6.47 -15.14 -18.63
CA SER A 67 7.68 -15.13 -17.81
C SER A 67 7.80 -13.90 -16.92
N LEU A 68 6.86 -12.93 -17.00
CA LEU A 68 6.98 -11.66 -16.31
C LEU A 68 6.87 -11.82 -14.80
N LYS A 69 7.92 -11.45 -14.10
CA LYS A 69 8.03 -11.44 -12.64
C LYS A 69 7.89 -10.04 -12.05
N GLY A 70 8.34 -9.02 -12.78
CA GLY A 70 8.31 -7.65 -12.31
C GLY A 70 7.88 -6.66 -13.38
N LEU A 71 6.88 -5.83 -13.06
CA LEU A 71 6.48 -4.66 -13.82
C LEU A 71 6.65 -3.42 -12.96
N SER A 72 7.47 -2.47 -13.40
CA SER A 72 7.64 -1.17 -12.75
C SER A 72 7.51 -0.06 -13.79
N ILE A 73 6.32 0.55 -13.82
CA ILE A 73 5.94 1.65 -14.73
C ILE A 73 5.47 2.89 -13.94
N ALA A 74 5.81 2.94 -12.66
CA ALA A 74 5.45 4.04 -11.77
C ALA A 74 6.04 5.39 -12.25
N TYR A 75 5.44 6.50 -11.78
CA TYR A 75 5.88 7.86 -12.14
C TYR A 75 5.93 8.07 -13.66
N ASN A 76 4.76 7.97 -14.28
CA ASN A 76 4.49 8.25 -15.68
C ASN A 76 3.14 9.00 -15.82
N ASN A 77 2.62 9.13 -17.04
CA ASN A 77 1.32 9.76 -17.31
C ASN A 77 0.30 8.75 -17.88
N LEU A 78 0.43 7.47 -17.51
CA LEU A 78 -0.40 6.39 -18.02
C LEU A 78 -1.83 6.50 -17.46
N GLY A 79 -2.83 6.33 -18.30
CA GLY A 79 -4.25 6.33 -17.96
C GLY A 79 -4.93 4.99 -18.23
N GLY A 80 -6.27 5.02 -18.28
CA GLY A 80 -7.08 3.82 -18.46
C GLY A 80 -7.11 2.93 -17.23
N SER A 81 -7.43 1.66 -17.40
CA SER A 81 -7.56 0.67 -16.32
C SER A 81 -6.44 -0.37 -16.36
N ILE A 82 -6.26 -1.07 -15.23
CA ILE A 82 -5.42 -2.27 -15.17
C ILE A 82 -6.15 -3.36 -15.97
N PRO A 83 -5.51 -3.96 -17.01
CA PRO A 83 -6.15 -4.95 -17.85
C PRO A 83 -6.47 -6.27 -17.12
N ASP A 84 -7.65 -6.86 -17.40
CA ASP A 84 -8.06 -8.16 -16.83
C ASP A 84 -7.08 -9.29 -17.15
N SER A 85 -6.40 -9.19 -18.29
CA SER A 85 -5.40 -10.16 -18.74
C SER A 85 -4.22 -10.34 -17.78
N PHE A 86 -3.99 -9.38 -16.87
CA PHE A 86 -2.95 -9.51 -15.86
C PHE A 86 -3.16 -10.69 -14.91
N GLY A 87 -4.42 -11.13 -14.71
CA GLY A 87 -4.71 -12.35 -13.94
C GLY A 87 -4.06 -13.62 -14.47
N GLN A 88 -3.57 -13.61 -15.72
CA GLN A 88 -2.86 -14.73 -16.34
C GLN A 88 -1.37 -14.81 -15.94
N LEU A 89 -0.82 -13.79 -15.31
CA LEU A 89 0.61 -13.68 -14.97
C LEU A 89 0.98 -14.44 -13.69
N THR A 90 0.84 -15.75 -13.68
CA THR A 90 1.00 -16.60 -12.46
C THR A 90 2.38 -16.54 -11.81
N LYS A 91 3.42 -16.03 -12.49
CA LYS A 91 4.79 -15.87 -11.95
C LYS A 91 5.07 -14.45 -11.48
N HIS A 92 4.06 -13.55 -11.56
CA HIS A 92 4.25 -12.15 -11.24
C HIS A 92 4.51 -11.96 -9.75
N LYS A 93 5.52 -11.17 -9.41
CA LYS A 93 5.93 -10.90 -8.03
C LYS A 93 5.77 -9.43 -7.65
N VAL A 94 6.16 -8.53 -8.56
CA VAL A 94 6.21 -7.10 -8.30
C VAL A 94 5.37 -6.34 -9.30
N PHE A 95 4.29 -5.73 -8.83
CA PHE A 95 3.43 -4.83 -9.60
C PHE A 95 3.53 -3.42 -9.04
N ALA A 96 4.26 -2.53 -9.73
CA ALA A 96 4.48 -1.15 -9.31
C ALA A 96 4.06 -0.18 -10.42
N VAL A 97 2.88 0.42 -10.25
CA VAL A 97 2.26 1.35 -11.20
C VAL A 97 1.88 2.69 -10.55
N ALA A 98 2.46 2.97 -9.39
CA ALA A 98 2.18 4.17 -8.61
C ALA A 98 2.45 5.47 -9.39
N SER A 99 1.82 6.57 -8.96
CA SER A 99 2.01 7.90 -9.55
C SER A 99 1.78 7.91 -11.06
N ASN A 100 0.54 7.59 -11.45
CA ASN A 100 0.01 7.63 -12.80
C ASN A 100 -1.41 8.23 -12.79
N ARG A 101 -2.17 8.06 -13.86
CA ARG A 101 -3.57 8.49 -13.99
C ARG A 101 -4.50 7.27 -14.19
N LEU A 102 -4.12 6.11 -13.66
CA LEU A 102 -4.89 4.88 -13.80
C LEU A 102 -6.23 5.00 -13.07
N SER A 103 -7.28 4.47 -13.65
CA SER A 103 -8.66 4.53 -13.15
C SER A 103 -9.33 3.15 -13.22
N GLY A 104 -10.64 3.10 -12.95
CA GLY A 104 -11.36 1.83 -12.90
C GLY A 104 -11.06 1.03 -11.64
N THR A 105 -11.11 -0.29 -11.73
CA THR A 105 -10.89 -1.20 -10.60
C THR A 105 -9.68 -2.10 -10.86
N ILE A 106 -9.10 -2.68 -9.81
CA ILE A 106 -8.16 -3.78 -9.96
C ILE A 106 -8.98 -5.03 -10.28
N PRO A 107 -8.69 -5.76 -11.36
CA PRO A 107 -9.41 -6.98 -11.71
C PRO A 107 -9.34 -8.03 -10.60
N LEU A 108 -10.46 -8.72 -10.31
CA LEU A 108 -10.48 -9.75 -9.27
C LEU A 108 -9.50 -10.89 -9.55
N SER A 109 -9.31 -11.24 -10.82
CA SER A 109 -8.34 -12.26 -11.26
C SER A 109 -6.90 -11.93 -10.86
N PHE A 110 -6.56 -10.63 -10.75
CA PHE A 110 -5.24 -10.17 -10.31
C PHE A 110 -4.94 -10.58 -8.86
N PHE A 111 -5.94 -10.55 -7.99
CA PHE A 111 -5.80 -10.93 -6.59
C PHE A 111 -5.67 -12.45 -6.36
N ASN A 112 -5.74 -13.26 -7.42
CA ASN A 112 -5.49 -14.71 -7.36
C ASN A 112 -4.05 -15.09 -7.72
N ILE A 113 -3.18 -14.12 -7.97
CA ILE A 113 -1.77 -14.37 -8.30
C ILE A 113 -0.98 -14.54 -6.99
N SER A 114 -0.99 -15.75 -6.43
CA SER A 114 -0.39 -16.07 -5.13
C SER A 114 1.13 -15.81 -5.03
N SER A 115 1.81 -15.66 -6.17
CA SER A 115 3.24 -15.34 -6.22
C SER A 115 3.57 -13.86 -5.95
N ILE A 116 2.56 -12.96 -5.88
CA ILE A 116 2.77 -11.54 -5.65
C ILE A 116 3.33 -11.29 -4.25
N THR A 117 4.41 -10.52 -4.20
CA THR A 117 5.02 -10.02 -2.96
C THR A 117 4.86 -8.51 -2.81
N LYS A 118 4.73 -7.77 -3.92
CA LYS A 118 4.55 -6.32 -3.88
C LYS A 118 3.44 -5.86 -4.82
N ILE A 119 2.49 -5.12 -4.25
CA ILE A 119 1.50 -4.31 -4.97
C ILE A 119 1.71 -2.84 -4.59
N ASP A 120 1.98 -2.00 -5.58
CA ASP A 120 2.13 -0.57 -5.42
C ASP A 120 1.35 0.15 -6.53
N VAL A 121 0.14 0.55 -6.19
CA VAL A 121 -0.77 1.29 -7.07
C VAL A 121 -1.06 2.70 -6.53
N GLY A 122 -0.26 3.19 -5.60
CA GLY A 122 -0.46 4.48 -4.94
C GLY A 122 -0.51 5.65 -5.91
N VAL A 123 -1.18 6.73 -5.52
CA VAL A 123 -1.31 7.97 -6.29
C VAL A 123 -1.84 7.72 -7.71
N ASN A 124 -3.10 7.31 -7.77
CA ASN A 124 -3.87 7.06 -8.98
C ASN A 124 -5.35 7.44 -8.77
N GLN A 125 -6.23 7.02 -9.66
CA GLN A 125 -7.68 7.24 -9.57
C GLN A 125 -8.44 5.89 -9.51
N ILE A 126 -7.79 4.85 -8.97
CA ILE A 126 -8.33 3.50 -8.87
C ILE A 126 -9.42 3.48 -7.80
N ARG A 127 -10.51 2.78 -8.08
CA ARG A 127 -11.70 2.69 -7.20
C ARG A 127 -12.12 1.24 -6.99
N GLY A 128 -13.11 1.05 -6.14
CA GLY A 128 -13.69 -0.27 -5.86
C GLY A 128 -13.40 -0.74 -4.45
N HIS A 129 -13.69 -2.01 -4.19
CA HIS A 129 -13.50 -2.65 -2.89
C HIS A 129 -12.27 -3.55 -2.91
N LEU A 130 -11.67 -3.73 -1.74
CA LEU A 130 -10.68 -4.80 -1.56
C LEU A 130 -11.41 -6.15 -1.46
N PRO A 131 -10.91 -7.23 -2.11
CA PRO A 131 -11.50 -8.57 -1.97
C PRO A 131 -11.52 -9.05 -0.52
N LEU A 132 -12.61 -9.71 -0.12
CA LEU A 132 -12.78 -10.15 1.27
C LEU A 132 -11.74 -11.21 1.70
N ASP A 133 -11.18 -11.94 0.76
CA ASP A 133 -10.22 -13.03 0.94
C ASP A 133 -8.78 -12.67 0.58
N ILE A 134 -8.49 -11.37 0.39
CA ILE A 134 -7.20 -10.88 -0.12
C ILE A 134 -5.97 -11.41 0.64
N GLY A 135 -6.03 -11.52 1.97
CA GLY A 135 -4.93 -12.04 2.78
C GLY A 135 -4.74 -13.55 2.67
N ILE A 136 -5.75 -14.26 2.13
CA ILE A 136 -5.70 -15.71 1.87
C ILE A 136 -5.17 -15.97 0.46
N THR A 137 -5.64 -15.21 -0.52
CA THR A 137 -5.28 -15.39 -1.93
C THR A 137 -3.88 -14.85 -2.26
N LEU A 138 -3.38 -13.90 -1.46
CA LEU A 138 -2.03 -13.33 -1.59
C LEU A 138 -1.15 -13.63 -0.36
N PRO A 139 -0.85 -14.89 -0.05
CA PRO A 139 -0.15 -15.28 1.19
C PRO A 139 1.30 -14.79 1.25
N ASN A 140 1.90 -14.45 0.12
CA ASN A 140 3.28 -13.98 0.01
C ASN A 140 3.41 -12.45 -0.02
N LEU A 141 2.30 -11.71 0.20
CA LEU A 141 2.31 -10.26 0.11
C LEU A 141 3.14 -9.65 1.25
N GLU A 142 4.15 -8.88 0.87
CA GLU A 142 5.09 -8.19 1.77
C GLU A 142 4.83 -6.68 1.80
N ILE A 143 4.46 -6.11 0.66
CA ILE A 143 4.24 -4.67 0.49
C ILE A 143 2.91 -4.43 -0.20
N PHE A 144 2.03 -3.69 0.47
CA PHE A 144 0.73 -3.33 -0.09
C PHE A 144 0.49 -1.82 0.02
N PHE A 145 0.74 -1.10 -1.07
CA PHE A 145 0.49 0.32 -1.23
C PHE A 145 -0.70 0.56 -2.15
N ILE A 146 -1.79 1.09 -1.60
CA ILE A 146 -2.95 1.59 -2.37
C ILE A 146 -3.23 3.07 -2.07
N SER A 147 -2.29 3.76 -1.43
CA SER A 147 -2.48 5.14 -0.94
C SER A 147 -2.89 6.11 -2.04
N ASN A 148 -3.62 7.16 -1.66
CA ASN A 148 -4.07 8.24 -2.56
C ASN A 148 -4.79 7.70 -3.81
N ASN A 149 -5.93 7.05 -3.55
CA ASN A 149 -6.83 6.47 -4.54
C ASN A 149 -8.31 6.70 -4.13
N GLN A 150 -9.23 5.94 -4.69
CA GLN A 150 -10.66 6.06 -4.43
C GLN A 150 -11.26 4.73 -3.95
N PHE A 151 -10.49 3.90 -3.22
CA PHE A 151 -11.00 2.66 -2.65
C PHE A 151 -12.07 2.94 -1.60
N ILE A 152 -13.12 2.12 -1.58
CA ILE A 152 -14.29 2.23 -0.70
C ILE A 152 -14.52 0.91 0.07
N GLY A 153 -15.44 0.95 1.03
CA GLY A 153 -15.80 -0.21 1.84
C GLY A 153 -14.84 -0.46 3.00
N SER A 154 -14.87 -1.64 3.57
CA SER A 154 -14.10 -1.99 4.76
C SER A 154 -12.73 -2.60 4.43
N ILE A 155 -11.80 -2.51 5.37
CA ILE A 155 -10.57 -3.30 5.35
C ILE A 155 -10.96 -4.77 5.60
N PRO A 156 -10.62 -5.71 4.69
CA PRO A 156 -10.99 -7.11 4.83
C PRO A 156 -10.39 -7.78 6.07
N ILE A 157 -11.17 -8.58 6.78
CA ILE A 157 -10.68 -9.31 7.96
C ILE A 157 -9.51 -10.23 7.61
N SER A 158 -9.53 -10.81 6.40
CA SER A 158 -8.47 -11.70 5.92
C SER A 158 -7.10 -11.02 5.79
N ILE A 159 -7.01 -9.68 5.80
CA ILE A 159 -5.73 -8.99 5.64
C ILE A 159 -4.68 -9.46 6.64
N SER A 160 -5.10 -9.79 7.86
CA SER A 160 -4.19 -10.31 8.88
C SER A 160 -3.60 -11.68 8.53
N SER A 161 -4.19 -12.42 7.59
CA SER A 161 -3.66 -13.72 7.13
C SER A 161 -2.44 -13.58 6.21
N ALA A 162 -2.21 -12.40 5.65
CA ALA A 162 -0.98 -12.09 4.91
C ALA A 162 0.17 -11.78 5.90
N SER A 163 0.60 -12.78 6.66
CA SER A 163 1.56 -12.64 7.77
C SER A 163 2.94 -12.12 7.39
N ASN A 164 3.28 -12.16 6.10
CA ASN A 164 4.52 -11.62 5.55
C ASN A 164 4.48 -10.10 5.32
N LEU A 165 3.35 -9.42 5.58
CA LEU A 165 3.25 -7.99 5.38
C LEU A 165 4.21 -7.22 6.30
N HIS A 166 5.08 -6.44 5.65
CA HIS A 166 6.00 -5.49 6.31
C HIS A 166 5.49 -4.06 6.19
N ILE A 167 4.81 -3.76 5.09
CA ILE A 167 4.29 -2.42 4.79
C ILE A 167 2.85 -2.54 4.31
N LEU A 168 1.96 -1.87 5.03
CA LEU A 168 0.57 -1.72 4.66
C LEU A 168 0.23 -0.23 4.68
N ASN A 169 0.02 0.35 3.49
CA ASN A 169 -0.34 1.76 3.36
C ASN A 169 -1.62 1.92 2.54
N PHE A 170 -2.70 2.24 3.23
CA PHE A 170 -4.03 2.48 2.68
C PHE A 170 -4.47 3.94 2.79
N SER A 171 -3.54 4.85 3.09
CA SER A 171 -3.83 6.27 3.32
C SER A 171 -4.49 6.95 2.12
N GLY A 172 -5.22 8.04 2.36
CA GLY A 172 -5.81 8.86 1.29
C GLY A 172 -6.83 8.10 0.44
N ASN A 173 -7.78 7.40 1.07
CA ASN A 173 -8.85 6.66 0.41
C ASN A 173 -10.23 7.01 1.02
N LYS A 174 -11.25 6.25 0.68
CA LYS A 174 -12.62 6.39 1.21
C LYS A 174 -13.05 5.14 1.97
N LEU A 175 -12.12 4.48 2.63
CA LEU A 175 -12.39 3.27 3.41
C LEU A 175 -13.23 3.61 4.63
N THR A 176 -14.15 2.71 4.99
CA THR A 176 -15.14 2.90 6.06
C THR A 176 -15.17 1.70 7.02
N GLY A 177 -15.93 1.84 8.10
CA GLY A 177 -16.16 0.75 9.05
C GLY A 177 -15.02 0.57 10.05
N LYS A 178 -14.98 -0.60 10.69
CA LYS A 178 -13.99 -0.92 11.72
C LYS A 178 -12.70 -1.46 11.09
N VAL A 179 -11.58 -1.17 11.74
CA VAL A 179 -10.32 -1.87 11.45
C VAL A 179 -10.39 -3.27 12.07
N PRO A 180 -10.13 -4.33 11.30
CA PRO A 180 -10.15 -5.70 11.84
C PRO A 180 -8.97 -5.97 12.79
N SER A 181 -8.99 -7.10 13.49
CA SER A 181 -7.82 -7.59 14.24
C SER A 181 -6.65 -7.82 13.29
N LEU A 182 -5.46 -7.38 13.71
CA LEU A 182 -4.20 -7.46 12.96
C LEU A 182 -3.21 -8.43 13.63
N GLU A 183 -3.68 -9.32 14.49
CA GLU A 183 -2.87 -10.16 15.39
C GLU A 183 -1.83 -11.05 14.72
N LYS A 184 -2.01 -11.35 13.41
CA LYS A 184 -1.06 -12.19 12.65
C LYS A 184 -0.03 -11.37 11.86
N LEU A 185 -0.12 -10.03 11.87
CA LEU A 185 0.81 -9.15 11.18
C LEU A 185 2.07 -8.87 12.03
N ASN A 186 2.76 -9.93 12.42
CA ASN A 186 3.92 -9.84 13.32
C ASN A 186 5.14 -9.13 12.71
N SER A 187 5.23 -9.11 11.38
CA SER A 187 6.35 -8.53 10.64
C SER A 187 6.12 -7.07 10.22
N VAL A 188 4.94 -6.50 10.52
CA VAL A 188 4.60 -5.16 10.04
C VAL A 188 5.50 -4.10 10.68
N ARG A 189 6.05 -3.24 9.84
CA ARG A 189 6.88 -2.10 10.21
C ARG A 189 6.16 -0.77 10.02
N LEU A 190 5.40 -0.64 8.93
CA LEU A 190 4.58 0.52 8.65
C LEU A 190 3.12 0.08 8.48
N PHE A 191 2.24 0.67 9.30
CA PHE A 191 0.80 0.55 9.18
C PHE A 191 0.20 1.94 9.08
N SER A 192 -0.27 2.31 7.89
CA SER A 192 -0.90 3.61 7.64
C SER A 192 -2.29 3.44 7.03
N ILE A 193 -3.28 4.01 7.70
CA ILE A 193 -4.67 4.12 7.27
C ILE A 193 -5.18 5.58 7.34
N THR A 194 -4.23 6.50 7.32
CA THR A 194 -4.47 7.94 7.39
C THR A 194 -5.44 8.43 6.30
N GLU A 195 -6.17 9.52 6.57
CA GLU A 195 -7.06 10.15 5.59
C GLU A 195 -8.06 9.17 4.96
N ASN A 196 -8.91 8.58 5.82
CA ASN A 196 -10.00 7.70 5.46
C ASN A 196 -11.28 8.08 6.24
N GLN A 197 -12.29 7.22 6.20
CA GLN A 197 -13.55 7.39 6.93
C GLN A 197 -13.76 6.25 7.93
N LEU A 198 -12.66 5.68 8.44
CA LEU A 198 -12.67 4.53 9.35
C LEU A 198 -13.13 4.94 10.76
N GLY A 199 -13.76 4.00 11.46
CA GLY A 199 -14.42 4.23 12.74
C GLY A 199 -15.79 4.89 12.59
N ASN A 200 -16.50 5.00 13.70
CA ASN A 200 -17.82 5.65 13.77
C ASN A 200 -17.96 6.61 14.97
N GLY A 201 -16.88 6.89 15.66
CA GLY A 201 -16.85 7.69 16.88
C GLY A 201 -17.19 6.89 18.14
N GLY A 202 -17.23 5.56 18.05
CA GLY A 202 -17.65 4.67 19.13
C GLY A 202 -16.51 4.24 20.07
N ALA A 203 -16.88 3.77 21.27
CA ALA A 203 -15.93 3.41 22.32
C ALA A 203 -14.97 2.26 21.93
N ASN A 204 -15.34 1.43 20.96
CA ASN A 204 -14.57 0.25 20.56
C ASN A 204 -13.78 0.44 19.25
N ASP A 205 -13.70 1.66 18.72
CA ASP A 205 -13.05 1.88 17.43
C ASP A 205 -11.55 1.58 17.45
N LEU A 206 -10.90 1.77 18.61
CA LEU A 206 -9.46 1.61 18.79
C LEU A 206 -9.04 0.23 19.34
N THR A 207 -9.96 -0.71 19.46
CA THR A 207 -9.64 -2.06 20.00
C THR A 207 -8.65 -2.84 19.15
N PHE A 208 -8.58 -2.55 17.84
CA PHE A 208 -7.60 -3.17 16.91
C PHE A 208 -6.15 -2.86 17.32
N LEU A 209 -5.88 -1.73 18.01
CA LEU A 209 -4.53 -1.39 18.47
C LEU A 209 -3.95 -2.48 19.37
N CYS A 210 -4.80 -3.13 20.18
CA CYS A 210 -4.36 -4.22 21.04
C CYS A 210 -3.87 -5.45 20.26
N SER A 211 -4.34 -5.64 19.04
CA SER A 211 -3.90 -6.75 18.20
C SER A 211 -2.51 -6.56 17.58
N LEU A 212 -1.95 -5.34 17.67
CA LEU A 212 -0.60 -5.03 17.20
C LEU A 212 0.50 -5.34 18.24
N SER A 213 0.16 -5.88 19.40
CA SER A 213 1.14 -6.20 20.46
C SER A 213 2.22 -7.21 20.03
N ASN A 214 1.94 -8.04 19.02
CA ASN A 214 2.90 -8.98 18.45
C ASN A 214 3.76 -8.38 17.31
N ALA A 215 3.43 -7.17 16.86
CA ALA A 215 4.16 -6.48 15.79
C ALA A 215 5.42 -5.79 16.34
N THR A 216 6.38 -6.59 16.79
CA THR A 216 7.59 -6.11 17.51
C THR A 216 8.51 -5.22 16.66
N ASN A 217 8.31 -5.18 15.33
CA ASN A 217 9.07 -4.34 14.40
C ASN A 217 8.30 -3.07 13.98
N LEU A 218 7.13 -2.81 14.56
CA LEU A 218 6.30 -1.67 14.17
C LEU A 218 7.00 -0.36 14.55
N ARG A 219 7.28 0.46 13.54
CA ARG A 219 7.92 1.78 13.67
C ARG A 219 6.95 2.92 13.42
N ASP A 220 6.10 2.75 12.41
CA ASP A 220 5.22 3.80 11.90
C ASP A 220 3.76 3.35 12.06
N LEU A 221 3.02 3.98 12.97
CA LEU A 221 1.60 3.75 13.20
C LEU A 221 0.82 5.03 12.95
N GLU A 222 0.14 5.08 11.81
CA GLU A 222 -0.53 6.28 11.33
C GLU A 222 -2.02 6.02 11.13
N ILE A 223 -2.85 6.56 12.03
CA ILE A 223 -4.32 6.41 12.02
C ILE A 223 -5.05 7.75 11.98
N ASN A 224 -4.31 8.82 11.77
CA ASN A 224 -4.82 10.20 11.80
C ASN A 224 -5.83 10.48 10.68
N THR A 225 -6.63 11.53 10.86
CA THR A 225 -7.63 11.98 9.89
C THR A 225 -8.63 10.87 9.52
N ASN A 226 -9.37 10.40 10.55
CA ASN A 226 -10.39 9.37 10.46
C ASN A 226 -11.58 9.71 11.38
N ASN A 227 -12.47 8.76 11.65
CA ASN A 227 -13.61 8.92 12.55
C ASN A 227 -13.47 8.14 13.86
N PHE A 228 -12.26 7.75 14.25
CA PHE A 228 -12.04 6.94 15.46
C PHE A 228 -12.45 7.70 16.71
N GLY A 229 -13.26 7.05 17.57
CA GLY A 229 -13.67 7.54 18.88
C GLY A 229 -13.24 6.59 19.99
N GLY A 230 -13.80 6.82 21.18
CA GLY A 230 -13.44 6.08 22.38
C GLY A 230 -12.17 6.58 23.03
N GLU A 231 -11.66 5.84 23.98
CA GLU A 231 -10.43 6.13 24.71
C GLU A 231 -9.25 5.34 24.15
N LEU A 232 -8.03 5.86 24.31
CA LEU A 232 -6.83 5.08 24.02
C LEU A 232 -6.74 3.88 24.96
N PRO A 233 -6.68 2.65 24.41
CA PRO A 233 -6.66 1.46 25.24
C PRO A 233 -5.32 1.30 25.95
N LYS A 234 -5.33 0.76 27.19
CA LYS A 234 -4.10 0.55 27.98
C LYS A 234 -3.08 -0.37 27.30
N CYS A 235 -3.53 -1.24 26.39
CA CYS A 235 -2.63 -2.13 25.62
C CYS A 235 -1.65 -1.37 24.71
N ILE A 236 -1.86 -0.06 24.50
CA ILE A 236 -0.96 0.78 23.67
C ILE A 236 0.48 0.74 24.19
N GLY A 237 0.68 0.64 25.52
CA GLY A 237 2.00 0.52 26.11
C GLY A 237 2.72 -0.81 25.81
N ASN A 238 2.03 -1.76 25.18
CA ASN A 238 2.56 -3.08 24.81
C ASN A 238 2.67 -3.26 23.28
N ILE A 239 2.48 -2.20 22.50
CA ILE A 239 2.53 -2.32 21.03
C ILE A 239 3.96 -2.68 20.61
N SER A 240 4.84 -1.78 20.49
CA SER A 240 6.21 -2.07 20.07
C SER A 240 7.18 -1.07 20.71
N THR A 241 8.26 -1.58 21.29
CA THR A 241 9.33 -0.73 21.76
C THR A 241 10.11 -0.07 20.63
N THR A 242 9.92 -0.48 19.38
CA THR A 242 10.53 0.15 18.18
C THR A 242 9.65 1.22 17.56
N LEU A 243 8.47 1.52 18.13
CA LEU A 243 7.58 2.55 17.62
C LEU A 243 8.25 3.92 17.69
N THR A 244 8.40 4.54 16.53
CA THR A 244 9.07 5.83 16.35
C THR A 244 8.06 6.94 16.05
N PHE A 245 7.08 6.66 15.21
CA PHE A 245 6.05 7.61 14.78
C PHE A 245 4.66 7.10 15.13
N PHE A 246 3.90 7.92 15.86
CA PHE A 246 2.53 7.57 16.24
C PHE A 246 1.59 8.75 15.98
N TYR A 247 0.84 8.68 14.88
CA TYR A 247 -0.06 9.74 14.43
C TYR A 247 -1.53 9.34 14.59
N LEU A 248 -2.25 10.03 15.46
CA LEU A 248 -3.68 9.84 15.74
C LEU A 248 -4.48 11.13 15.74
N ASN A 249 -3.87 12.23 15.31
CA ASN A 249 -4.50 13.56 15.22
C ASN A 249 -5.72 13.56 14.26
N LYS A 250 -6.58 14.55 14.38
CA LYS A 250 -7.80 14.69 13.56
C LYS A 250 -8.70 13.45 13.61
N ASN A 251 -9.11 13.07 14.84
CA ASN A 251 -10.06 11.99 15.12
C ASN A 251 -11.10 12.48 16.15
N LYS A 252 -11.83 11.58 16.75
CA LYS A 252 -12.83 11.85 17.81
C LYS A 252 -12.43 11.17 19.12
N ILE A 253 -11.15 10.84 19.31
CA ILE A 253 -10.60 10.12 20.46
C ILE A 253 -10.77 11.01 21.70
N SER A 254 -11.22 10.42 22.81
CA SER A 254 -11.57 11.13 24.03
C SER A 254 -10.88 10.51 25.27
N GLY A 255 -11.21 11.05 26.44
CA GLY A 255 -10.63 10.58 27.70
C GLY A 255 -9.21 11.06 27.94
N ASN A 256 -8.55 10.42 28.90
CA ASN A 256 -7.19 10.81 29.31
C ASN A 256 -6.13 10.13 28.42
N ILE A 257 -4.97 10.78 28.30
CA ILE A 257 -3.79 10.13 27.74
C ILE A 257 -3.31 9.10 28.78
N PRO A 258 -3.26 7.80 28.43
CA PRO A 258 -2.89 6.77 29.40
C PRO A 258 -1.39 6.81 29.69
N SER A 259 -1.01 6.70 30.98
CA SER A 259 0.40 6.75 31.40
C SER A 259 1.27 5.66 30.77
N VAL A 260 0.68 4.53 30.36
CA VAL A 260 1.41 3.44 29.68
C VAL A 260 2.04 3.85 28.35
N ILE A 261 1.69 5.01 27.79
CA ILE A 261 2.34 5.55 26.58
C ILE A 261 3.84 5.81 26.81
N GLY A 262 4.27 6.06 28.06
CA GLY A 262 5.68 6.18 28.43
C GLY A 262 6.49 4.88 28.28
N ASN A 263 5.86 3.75 27.98
CA ASN A 263 6.58 2.51 27.66
C ASN A 263 7.11 2.50 26.20
N LEU A 264 6.65 3.44 25.37
CA LEU A 264 7.09 3.56 23.97
C LEU A 264 8.42 4.33 23.89
N ILE A 265 9.45 3.81 24.51
CA ILE A 265 10.73 4.46 24.79
C ILE A 265 11.54 4.97 23.59
N ASN A 266 11.20 4.53 22.38
CA ASN A 266 11.83 4.98 21.13
C ASN A 266 10.92 5.93 20.33
N LEU A 267 9.85 6.44 20.96
CA LEU A 267 8.94 7.35 20.29
C LEU A 267 9.61 8.71 20.06
N GLU A 268 9.77 9.11 18.82
CA GLU A 268 10.37 10.38 18.39
C GLU A 268 9.31 11.44 18.10
N ASP A 269 8.15 11.01 17.58
CA ASP A 269 7.07 11.91 17.21
C ASP A 269 5.70 11.31 17.51
N ILE A 270 4.85 12.10 18.17
CA ILE A 270 3.48 11.75 18.50
C ILE A 270 2.54 12.91 18.21
N GLU A 271 1.59 12.67 17.30
CA GLU A 271 0.58 13.68 16.96
C GLU A 271 -0.80 13.29 17.51
N MET A 272 -1.32 14.11 18.45
CA MET A 272 -2.64 13.88 19.09
C MET A 272 -3.63 15.05 18.90
N TRP A 273 -3.22 16.12 18.25
CA TRP A 273 -4.02 17.34 18.12
C TRP A 273 -5.34 17.09 17.35
N ASN A 274 -6.31 18.00 17.56
CA ASN A 274 -7.64 17.92 16.98
C ASN A 274 -8.35 16.58 17.29
N ASN A 275 -8.44 16.27 18.59
CA ASN A 275 -9.18 15.17 19.21
C ASN A 275 -10.02 15.72 20.37
N LYS A 276 -10.53 14.87 21.24
CA LYS A 276 -11.32 15.23 22.44
C LYS A 276 -10.63 14.78 23.74
N PHE A 277 -9.29 14.73 23.75
CA PHE A 277 -8.56 14.39 24.95
C PHE A 277 -8.84 15.35 26.09
N SER A 278 -8.80 14.88 27.32
CA SER A 278 -9.03 15.63 28.55
C SER A 278 -8.03 15.22 29.64
N GLY A 279 -8.09 15.89 30.81
CA GLY A 279 -7.21 15.57 31.92
C GLY A 279 -5.79 16.12 31.76
N ASN A 280 -4.84 15.49 32.43
CA ASN A 280 -3.46 15.94 32.50
C ASN A 280 -2.57 15.24 31.48
N ILE A 281 -1.49 15.91 31.08
CA ILE A 281 -0.39 15.25 30.38
C ILE A 281 0.32 14.33 31.37
N PRO A 282 0.44 13.02 31.11
CA PRO A 282 1.09 12.10 32.03
C PRO A 282 2.56 12.47 32.25
N PHE A 283 2.97 12.56 33.52
CA PHE A 283 4.35 12.88 33.89
C PHE A 283 5.39 11.98 33.24
N ILE A 284 5.03 10.69 33.03
CA ILE A 284 5.89 9.69 32.43
C ILE A 284 6.35 10.04 30.99
N LEU A 285 5.63 10.91 30.27
CA LEU A 285 6.06 11.40 28.94
C LEU A 285 7.38 12.17 29.00
N GLY A 286 7.78 12.70 30.17
CA GLY A 286 9.09 13.29 30.34
C GLY A 286 10.27 12.30 30.29
N ASN A 287 9.99 11.00 30.17
CA ASN A 287 11.01 9.98 30.09
C ASN A 287 11.24 9.50 28.62
N LEU A 288 10.48 10.04 27.66
CA LEU A 288 10.61 9.77 26.22
C LEU A 288 11.69 10.60 25.57
#